data_c87a65956b8d2cd7ff694148e1e6ac64
#
_entry.id   c87a65956b8d2cd7ff694148e1e6ac64
#
_cell.length_a   1.000
_cell.length_b   1.000
_cell.length_c   1.000
_cell.angle_alpha   90.00
_cell.angle_beta   90.00
_cell.angle_gamma   90.00
#
_symmetry.space_group_name_H-M   'P 1'
#
loop_
_entity.id
_entity.type
_entity.pdbx_description
1 polymer ?
#
loop_
_entity_poly.entity_id
_entity_poly.type
_entity_poly.pdbx_seq_one_letter_code
_entity_poly.pdbx_strand_id
1 'polypeptide(L)'
;MSTPEKSESSSLKIYFRLLNYVKPYVGIFLLSIIGFVIFASTQPMLAGILKYFVDGLTNPEAVLFPNTPYLKDLQLLQAVPLLIVLIAAWQGLGSYLGNYFLAKVSLGLVHDLRVELFNKLLVLPNRYFDTHNSGHLISRITFNVTMVTGAATDAIKVVIREGLTIVFLFFYLVWMNWKLTIVMLAILPLIAVMVGSSSKKFRKQSKKIQVAMGDVTHVASETIQGYRVVRSFGGEKYEEERFAKASTSNTEIGRASCRERV
;
A
#
# COMPACT_ATOMS: atom_id res chain seq x y z
N MET A 1 12.66 6.64 -28.77
CA MET A 1 12.24 7.74 -27.86
C MET A 1 10.71 7.76 -27.85
N SER A 2 10.07 6.89 -27.06
CA SER A 2 8.61 6.76 -26.95
C SER A 2 8.12 7.61 -25.78
N THR A 3 7.25 8.56 -26.09
CA THR A 3 6.69 9.56 -25.20
C THR A 3 5.98 8.95 -23.96
N PRO A 4 6.18 9.49 -22.74
CA PRO A 4 5.60 8.97 -21.50
C PRO A 4 4.07 9.11 -21.42
N GLU A 5 3.45 9.90 -22.25
CA GLU A 5 2.02 10.23 -22.24
C GLU A 5 1.09 9.07 -22.66
N LYS A 6 1.57 8.13 -23.48
CA LYS A 6 0.79 6.95 -23.92
C LYS A 6 0.69 5.84 -22.88
N SER A 7 1.57 5.83 -21.87
CA SER A 7 1.61 4.85 -20.80
C SER A 7 0.59 5.14 -19.69
N GLU A 8 0.36 6.41 -19.33
CA GLU A 8 -0.57 6.79 -18.26
C GLU A 8 -2.04 6.59 -18.66
N SER A 9 -2.41 6.93 -19.90
CA SER A 9 -3.78 6.72 -20.40
C SER A 9 -4.14 5.22 -20.51
N SER A 10 -3.15 4.36 -20.74
CA SER A 10 -3.33 2.90 -20.74
C SER A 10 -3.53 2.35 -19.33
N SER A 11 -2.78 2.84 -18.35
CA SER A 11 -2.88 2.41 -16.97
C SER A 11 -4.23 2.77 -16.34
N LEU A 12 -4.74 3.97 -16.57
CA LEU A 12 -6.05 4.40 -16.09
C LEU A 12 -7.20 3.56 -16.69
N LYS A 13 -7.14 3.23 -17.98
CA LYS A 13 -8.14 2.36 -18.62
C LYS A 13 -8.16 0.95 -18.01
N ILE A 14 -7.00 0.41 -17.65
CA ILE A 14 -6.89 -0.88 -16.97
C ILE A 14 -7.52 -0.80 -15.57
N TYR A 15 -7.27 0.28 -14.82
CA TYR A 15 -7.86 0.52 -13.51
C TYR A 15 -9.40 0.61 -13.57
N PHE A 16 -9.95 1.36 -14.52
CA PHE A 16 -11.40 1.46 -14.73
C PHE A 16 -12.02 0.11 -15.16
N ARG A 17 -11.28 -0.69 -15.91
CA ARG A 17 -11.73 -2.03 -16.27
C ARG A 17 -11.77 -2.96 -15.06
N LEU A 18 -10.78 -2.92 -14.19
CA LEU A 18 -10.77 -3.67 -12.92
C LEU A 18 -11.91 -3.21 -11.98
N LEU A 19 -12.17 -1.91 -11.90
CA LEU A 19 -13.31 -1.38 -11.13
C LEU A 19 -14.66 -1.91 -11.64
N ASN A 20 -14.80 -2.20 -12.93
CA ASN A 20 -16.02 -2.75 -13.49
C ASN A 20 -16.32 -4.18 -12.98
N TYR A 21 -15.28 -4.96 -12.65
CA TYR A 21 -15.42 -6.27 -12.03
C TYR A 21 -15.85 -6.20 -10.54
N VAL A 22 -15.75 -5.04 -9.90
CA VAL A 22 -16.21 -4.83 -8.52
C VAL A 22 -17.73 -4.68 -8.46
N LYS A 23 -18.40 -4.38 -9.58
CA LYS A 23 -19.87 -4.17 -9.63
C LYS A 23 -20.71 -5.24 -8.92
N PRO A 24 -20.49 -6.56 -9.12
CA PRO A 24 -21.27 -7.58 -8.43
C PRO A 24 -21.06 -7.57 -6.90
N TYR A 25 -19.97 -7.02 -6.42
CA TYR A 25 -19.57 -6.99 -5.00
C TYR A 25 -19.82 -5.63 -4.33
N VAL A 26 -20.52 -4.68 -4.99
CA VAL A 26 -20.72 -3.31 -4.48
C VAL A 26 -21.34 -3.28 -3.08
N GLY A 27 -22.28 -4.18 -2.76
CA GLY A 27 -22.89 -4.26 -1.43
C GLY A 27 -21.85 -4.57 -0.33
N ILE A 28 -20.96 -5.55 -0.59
CA ILE A 28 -19.91 -5.94 0.34
C ILE A 28 -18.84 -4.84 0.42
N PHE A 29 -18.55 -4.18 -0.69
CA PHE A 29 -17.64 -3.06 -0.76
C PHE A 29 -18.13 -1.85 0.05
N LEU A 30 -19.42 -1.53 0.00
CA LEU A 30 -20.03 -0.48 0.84
C LEU A 30 -19.92 -0.80 2.34
N LEU A 31 -20.09 -2.07 2.74
CA LEU A 31 -19.87 -2.49 4.12
C LEU A 31 -18.41 -2.29 4.56
N SER A 32 -17.46 -2.51 3.65
CA SER A 32 -16.03 -2.20 3.90
C SER A 32 -15.82 -0.70 4.11
N ILE A 33 -16.45 0.16 3.30
CA ILE A 33 -16.38 1.62 3.47
C ILE A 33 -16.93 2.04 4.82
N ILE A 34 -18.06 1.47 5.28
CA ILE A 34 -18.60 1.75 6.62
C ILE A 34 -17.57 1.39 7.70
N GLY A 35 -16.90 0.24 7.60
CA GLY A 35 -15.82 -0.12 8.51
C GLY A 35 -14.69 0.91 8.53
N PHE A 36 -14.27 1.41 7.37
CA PHE A 36 -13.25 2.46 7.28
C PHE A 36 -13.72 3.82 7.78
N VAL A 37 -15.01 4.15 7.63
CA VAL A 37 -15.60 5.37 8.24
C VAL A 37 -15.55 5.29 9.76
N ILE A 38 -15.92 4.14 10.34
CA ILE A 38 -15.78 3.89 11.78
C ILE A 38 -14.31 4.07 12.21
N PHE A 39 -13.37 3.46 11.50
CA PHE A 39 -11.95 3.62 11.77
C PHE A 39 -11.50 5.08 11.69
N ALA A 40 -11.86 5.80 10.63
CA ALA A 40 -11.45 7.17 10.39
C ALA A 40 -12.02 8.15 11.45
N SER A 41 -13.24 7.91 11.93
CA SER A 41 -13.88 8.72 12.98
C SER A 41 -13.15 8.67 14.32
N THR A 42 -12.38 7.62 14.59
CA THR A 42 -11.62 7.48 15.84
C THR A 42 -10.37 8.36 15.89
N GLN A 43 -9.82 8.77 14.73
CA GLN A 43 -8.60 9.57 14.66
C GLN A 43 -8.76 10.96 15.30
N PRO A 44 -9.82 11.73 14.99
CA PRO A 44 -10.09 12.98 15.69
C PRO A 44 -10.38 12.80 17.19
N MET A 45 -11.03 11.68 17.57
CA MET A 45 -11.29 11.39 18.98
C MET A 45 -10.00 11.16 19.77
N LEU A 46 -9.03 10.42 19.18
CA LEU A 46 -7.70 10.24 19.76
C LEU A 46 -6.95 11.57 19.92
N ALA A 47 -7.01 12.45 18.91
CA ALA A 47 -6.43 13.78 19.00
C ALA A 47 -7.11 14.64 20.09
N GLY A 48 -8.43 14.51 20.27
CA GLY A 48 -9.20 15.17 21.32
C GLY A 48 -8.84 14.72 22.74
N ILE A 49 -8.53 13.42 22.93
CA ILE A 49 -8.12 12.89 24.25
C ILE A 49 -6.88 13.61 24.77
N LEU A 50 -5.93 13.94 23.91
CA LEU A 50 -4.73 14.66 24.33
C LEU A 50 -5.06 16.00 25.01
N LYS A 51 -6.08 16.72 24.50
CA LYS A 51 -6.58 17.94 25.13
C LYS A 51 -7.13 17.65 26.52
N TYR A 52 -8.01 16.64 26.65
CA TYR A 52 -8.58 16.25 27.96
C TYR A 52 -7.52 15.77 28.95
N PHE A 53 -6.48 15.10 28.47
CA PHE A 53 -5.34 14.70 29.31
C PHE A 53 -4.57 15.91 29.84
N VAL A 54 -4.27 16.89 29.00
CA VAL A 54 -3.58 18.12 29.40
C VAL A 54 -4.44 18.94 30.37
N ASP A 55 -5.74 19.05 30.09
CA ASP A 55 -6.70 19.76 30.97
C ASP A 55 -6.80 19.08 32.33
N GLY A 56 -6.77 17.75 32.40
CA GLY A 56 -6.77 16.98 33.64
C GLY A 56 -5.49 17.09 34.47
N LEU A 57 -4.34 17.31 33.80
CA LEU A 57 -3.08 17.60 34.51
C LEU A 57 -3.04 19.01 35.10
N THR A 58 -3.70 19.97 34.43
CA THR A 58 -3.74 21.38 34.86
C THR A 58 -4.79 21.58 35.94
N ASN A 59 -5.91 20.87 35.88
CA ASN A 59 -7.02 20.93 36.82
C ASN A 59 -7.45 19.53 37.25
N PRO A 60 -6.82 18.93 38.31
CA PRO A 60 -7.09 17.56 38.71
C PRO A 60 -8.54 17.31 39.19
N GLU A 61 -9.25 18.36 39.60
CA GLU A 61 -10.66 18.28 40.00
C GLU A 61 -11.66 18.42 38.84
N ALA A 62 -11.18 18.62 37.63
CA ALA A 62 -12.04 18.73 36.46
C ALA A 62 -12.73 17.38 36.16
N VAL A 63 -14.05 17.42 35.96
CA VAL A 63 -14.90 16.26 35.66
C VAL A 63 -15.26 16.25 34.18
N LEU A 64 -15.13 15.11 33.53
CA LEU A 64 -15.37 14.96 32.09
C LEU A 64 -16.86 15.17 31.71
N PHE A 65 -17.76 14.72 32.60
CA PHE A 65 -19.21 14.71 32.38
C PHE A 65 -19.97 15.33 33.56
N PRO A 66 -19.97 16.68 33.73
CA PRO A 66 -20.59 17.32 34.89
C PRO A 66 -22.12 17.10 34.99
N ASN A 67 -22.78 16.78 33.86
CA ASN A 67 -24.23 16.67 33.77
C ASN A 67 -24.76 15.22 33.83
N THR A 68 -23.91 14.21 33.99
CA THR A 68 -24.36 12.81 34.07
C THR A 68 -24.27 12.27 35.50
N PRO A 69 -25.40 11.79 36.09
CA PRO A 69 -25.45 11.41 37.50
C PRO A 69 -24.57 10.19 37.84
N TYR A 70 -24.28 9.34 36.84
CA TYR A 70 -23.48 8.11 37.04
C TYR A 70 -21.96 8.26 36.81
N LEU A 71 -21.52 9.40 36.22
CA LEU A 71 -20.13 9.64 35.86
C LEU A 71 -19.56 10.89 36.51
N LYS A 72 -20.33 11.49 37.43
CA LYS A 72 -20.00 12.74 38.09
C LYS A 72 -18.76 12.64 39.01
N ASP A 73 -18.48 11.44 39.51
CA ASP A 73 -17.34 11.17 40.43
C ASP A 73 -16.08 10.71 39.67
N LEU A 74 -16.15 10.52 38.36
CA LEU A 74 -14.99 10.13 37.56
C LEU A 74 -14.10 11.36 37.30
N GLN A 75 -12.99 11.45 38.00
CA GLN A 75 -11.97 12.46 37.70
C GLN A 75 -11.46 12.31 36.29
N LEU A 76 -11.20 13.43 35.63
CA LEU A 76 -10.77 13.50 34.23
C LEU A 76 -9.56 12.57 33.98
N LEU A 77 -8.62 12.52 34.92
CA LEU A 77 -7.41 11.71 34.83
C LEU A 77 -7.69 10.20 34.85
N GLN A 78 -8.73 9.74 35.54
CA GLN A 78 -9.14 8.31 35.59
C GLN A 78 -9.99 7.92 34.40
N ALA A 79 -10.73 8.88 33.81
CA ALA A 79 -11.56 8.65 32.62
C ALA A 79 -10.74 8.49 31.35
N VAL A 80 -9.59 9.16 31.23
CA VAL A 80 -8.75 9.15 30.03
C VAL A 80 -8.28 7.73 29.63
N PRO A 81 -7.73 6.89 30.51
CA PRO A 81 -7.34 5.53 30.14
C PRO A 81 -8.51 4.67 29.67
N LEU A 82 -9.68 4.81 30.32
CA LEU A 82 -10.88 4.09 29.92
C LEU A 82 -11.35 4.51 28.51
N LEU A 83 -11.35 5.81 28.24
CA LEU A 83 -11.70 6.34 26.92
C LEU A 83 -10.73 5.87 25.84
N ILE A 84 -9.43 5.83 26.11
CA ILE A 84 -8.43 5.32 25.17
C ILE A 84 -8.75 3.86 24.82
N VAL A 85 -9.03 3.01 25.80
CA VAL A 85 -9.37 1.61 25.58
C VAL A 85 -10.66 1.46 24.76
N LEU A 86 -11.69 2.24 25.06
CA LEU A 86 -12.95 2.22 24.32
C LEU A 86 -12.74 2.68 22.85
N ILE A 87 -11.99 3.74 22.63
CA ILE A 87 -11.69 4.22 21.28
C ILE A 87 -10.82 3.21 20.52
N ALA A 88 -9.84 2.60 21.19
CA ALA A 88 -9.01 1.56 20.57
C ALA A 88 -9.84 0.32 20.19
N ALA A 89 -10.80 -0.10 21.03
CA ALA A 89 -11.72 -1.19 20.72
C ALA A 89 -12.61 -0.82 19.52
N TRP A 90 -13.14 0.39 19.48
CA TRP A 90 -13.95 0.91 18.37
C TRP A 90 -13.15 1.00 17.08
N GLN A 91 -11.91 1.47 17.14
CA GLN A 91 -10.96 1.51 16.04
C GLN A 91 -10.64 0.10 15.51
N GLY A 92 -10.38 -0.84 16.42
CA GLY A 92 -10.14 -2.24 16.10
C GLY A 92 -11.32 -2.87 15.37
N LEU A 93 -12.54 -2.62 15.85
CA LEU A 93 -13.78 -3.10 15.21
C LEU A 93 -13.92 -2.53 13.79
N GLY A 94 -13.75 -1.22 13.62
CA GLY A 94 -13.82 -0.56 12.31
C GLY A 94 -12.76 -1.10 11.34
N SER A 95 -11.53 -1.26 11.81
CA SER A 95 -10.43 -1.84 11.03
C SER A 95 -10.71 -3.29 10.61
N TYR A 96 -11.20 -4.10 11.54
CA TYR A 96 -11.55 -5.49 11.28
C TYR A 96 -12.66 -5.60 10.22
N LEU A 97 -13.77 -4.89 10.40
CA LEU A 97 -14.88 -4.90 9.46
C LEU A 97 -14.44 -4.42 8.06
N GLY A 98 -13.72 -3.29 8.01
CA GLY A 98 -13.22 -2.74 6.74
C GLY A 98 -12.33 -3.72 5.98
N ASN A 99 -11.36 -4.30 6.66
CA ASN A 99 -10.43 -5.26 6.05
C ASN A 99 -11.11 -6.59 5.68
N TYR A 100 -11.99 -7.11 6.53
CA TYR A 100 -12.69 -8.37 6.29
C TYR A 100 -13.56 -8.30 5.02
N PHE A 101 -14.40 -7.27 4.91
CA PHE A 101 -15.27 -7.13 3.75
C PHE A 101 -14.49 -6.82 2.48
N LEU A 102 -13.43 -6.03 2.57
CA LEU A 102 -12.57 -5.75 1.42
C LEU A 102 -11.82 -7.00 0.94
N ALA A 103 -11.31 -7.83 1.86
CA ALA A 103 -10.68 -9.10 1.53
C ALA A 103 -11.67 -10.04 0.81
N LYS A 104 -12.94 -10.06 1.23
CA LYS A 104 -14.00 -10.85 0.57
C LYS A 104 -14.25 -10.37 -0.86
N VAL A 105 -14.26 -9.06 -1.11
CA VAL A 105 -14.33 -8.47 -2.46
C VAL A 105 -13.12 -8.89 -3.30
N SER A 106 -11.91 -8.78 -2.73
CA SER A 106 -10.66 -9.14 -3.42
C SER A 106 -10.64 -10.62 -3.84
N LEU A 107 -11.03 -11.52 -2.94
CA LEU A 107 -11.09 -12.96 -3.23
C LEU A 107 -12.12 -13.29 -4.31
N GLY A 108 -13.30 -12.65 -4.29
CA GLY A 108 -14.31 -12.78 -5.34
C GLY A 108 -13.77 -12.33 -6.69
N LEU A 109 -13.09 -11.19 -6.73
CA LEU A 109 -12.47 -10.65 -7.93
C LEU A 109 -11.39 -11.59 -8.51
N VAL A 110 -10.56 -12.17 -7.65
CA VAL A 110 -9.56 -13.18 -8.05
C VAL A 110 -10.23 -14.39 -8.66
N HIS A 111 -11.33 -14.87 -8.06
CA HIS A 111 -12.09 -16.01 -8.58
C HIS A 111 -12.64 -15.72 -9.98
N ASP A 112 -13.35 -14.62 -10.15
CA ASP A 112 -13.99 -14.25 -11.42
C ASP A 112 -12.97 -14.09 -12.55
N LEU A 113 -11.84 -13.42 -12.27
CA LEU A 113 -10.76 -13.24 -13.22
C LEU A 113 -10.08 -14.57 -13.60
N ARG A 114 -9.90 -15.47 -12.65
CA ARG A 114 -9.35 -16.80 -12.94
C ARG A 114 -10.26 -17.62 -13.83
N VAL A 115 -11.56 -17.63 -13.54
CA VAL A 115 -12.57 -18.33 -14.33
C VAL A 115 -12.63 -17.75 -15.76
N GLU A 116 -12.65 -16.43 -15.90
CA GLU A 116 -12.66 -15.78 -17.22
C GLU A 116 -11.39 -16.09 -18.03
N LEU A 117 -10.22 -16.02 -17.40
CA LEU A 117 -8.96 -16.35 -18.07
C LEU A 117 -8.90 -17.81 -18.48
N PHE A 118 -9.34 -18.70 -17.62
CA PHE A 118 -9.38 -20.14 -17.93
C PHE A 118 -10.32 -20.44 -19.10
N ASN A 119 -11.53 -19.87 -19.08
CA ASN A 119 -12.48 -20.01 -20.17
C ASN A 119 -11.94 -19.45 -21.50
N LYS A 120 -11.22 -18.34 -21.46
CA LYS A 120 -10.55 -17.80 -22.66
C LYS A 120 -9.44 -18.69 -23.17
N LEU A 121 -8.67 -19.32 -22.29
CA LEU A 121 -7.64 -20.28 -22.71
C LEU A 121 -8.24 -21.48 -23.43
N LEU A 122 -9.37 -22.01 -22.99
CA LEU A 122 -10.04 -23.15 -23.64
C LEU A 122 -10.48 -22.87 -25.08
N VAL A 123 -10.66 -21.62 -25.46
CA VAL A 123 -11.11 -21.21 -26.81
C VAL A 123 -9.91 -20.83 -27.71
N LEU A 124 -8.68 -20.79 -27.19
CA LEU A 124 -7.50 -20.43 -27.96
C LEU A 124 -7.11 -21.56 -28.93
N PRO A 125 -6.59 -21.23 -30.15
CA PRO A 125 -6.15 -22.21 -31.11
C PRO A 125 -4.90 -22.97 -30.63
N ASN A 126 -4.74 -24.23 -31.04
CA ASN A 126 -3.63 -25.11 -30.66
C ASN A 126 -2.24 -24.46 -30.88
N ARG A 127 -2.09 -23.70 -31.95
CA ARG A 127 -0.85 -22.97 -32.26
C ARG A 127 -0.37 -22.05 -31.13
N TYR A 128 -1.31 -21.55 -30.30
CA TYR A 128 -0.95 -20.72 -29.15
C TYR A 128 -0.24 -21.55 -28.07
N PHE A 129 -0.68 -22.78 -27.84
CA PHE A 129 -0.09 -23.68 -26.86
C PHE A 129 1.26 -24.24 -27.32
N ASP A 130 1.46 -24.40 -28.62
CA ASP A 130 2.72 -24.84 -29.22
C ASP A 130 3.84 -23.79 -29.04
N THR A 131 3.47 -22.50 -28.97
CA THR A 131 4.43 -21.39 -28.88
C THR A 131 4.62 -20.88 -27.44
N HIS A 132 3.77 -21.27 -26.48
CA HIS A 132 3.82 -20.80 -25.10
C HIS A 132 3.99 -21.94 -24.14
N ASN A 133 4.96 -21.81 -23.22
CA ASN A 133 5.20 -22.80 -22.18
C ASN A 133 3.99 -22.89 -21.23
N SER A 134 3.49 -24.09 -21.00
CA SER A 134 2.34 -24.37 -20.12
C SER A 134 2.55 -23.86 -18.69
N GLY A 135 3.76 -23.97 -18.16
CA GLY A 135 4.12 -23.45 -16.84
C GLY A 135 3.91 -21.93 -16.73
N HIS A 136 4.22 -21.17 -17.80
CA HIS A 136 4.00 -19.74 -17.84
C HIS A 136 2.50 -19.37 -17.86
N LEU A 137 1.68 -20.16 -18.57
CA LEU A 137 0.23 -19.97 -18.62
C LEU A 137 -0.42 -20.26 -17.26
N ILE A 138 0.00 -21.35 -16.61
CA ILE A 138 -0.45 -21.70 -15.25
C ILE A 138 -0.07 -20.58 -14.27
N SER A 139 1.19 -20.12 -14.30
CA SER A 139 1.66 -19.02 -13.45
C SER A 139 0.84 -17.72 -13.65
N ARG A 140 0.43 -17.41 -14.87
CA ARG A 140 -0.45 -16.23 -15.14
C ARG A 140 -1.78 -16.33 -14.41
N ILE A 141 -2.43 -17.51 -14.43
CA ILE A 141 -3.73 -17.70 -13.79
C ILE A 141 -3.60 -17.75 -12.26
N THR A 142 -2.56 -18.41 -11.75
CA THR A 142 -2.42 -18.66 -10.31
C THR A 142 -1.80 -17.47 -9.57
N PHE A 143 -0.64 -16.99 -10.03
CA PHE A 143 0.15 -15.97 -9.33
C PHE A 143 -0.13 -14.55 -9.83
N ASN A 144 -0.07 -14.32 -11.16
CA ASN A 144 -0.17 -12.95 -11.66
C ASN A 144 -1.55 -12.34 -11.39
N VAL A 145 -2.64 -13.10 -11.52
CA VAL A 145 -3.98 -12.63 -11.18
C VAL A 145 -4.05 -12.22 -9.71
N THR A 146 -3.56 -13.05 -8.80
CA THR A 146 -3.55 -12.74 -7.36
C THR A 146 -2.72 -11.51 -7.05
N MET A 147 -1.53 -11.39 -7.65
CA MET A 147 -0.64 -10.25 -7.42
C MET A 147 -1.25 -8.94 -7.91
N VAL A 148 -1.80 -8.93 -9.13
CA VAL A 148 -2.42 -7.72 -9.71
C VAL A 148 -3.68 -7.31 -8.95
N THR A 149 -4.52 -8.28 -8.60
CA THR A 149 -5.75 -8.01 -7.85
C THR A 149 -5.44 -7.54 -6.43
N GLY A 150 -4.47 -8.17 -5.75
CA GLY A 150 -3.99 -7.75 -4.44
C GLY A 150 -3.47 -6.32 -4.46
N ALA A 151 -2.58 -5.99 -5.38
CA ALA A 151 -2.04 -4.63 -5.52
C ALA A 151 -3.15 -3.59 -5.78
N ALA A 152 -4.13 -3.91 -6.63
CA ALA A 152 -5.25 -3.02 -6.91
C ALA A 152 -6.14 -2.83 -5.67
N THR A 153 -6.43 -3.90 -4.93
CA THR A 153 -7.25 -3.86 -3.71
C THR A 153 -6.54 -3.09 -2.59
N ASP A 154 -5.24 -3.28 -2.42
CA ASP A 154 -4.45 -2.54 -1.43
C ASP A 154 -4.38 -1.05 -1.77
N ALA A 155 -4.25 -0.69 -3.05
CA ALA A 155 -4.29 0.71 -3.47
C ALA A 155 -5.65 1.35 -3.15
N ILE A 156 -6.77 0.67 -3.45
CA ILE A 156 -8.12 1.13 -3.14
C ILE A 156 -8.31 1.29 -1.62
N LYS A 157 -7.84 0.30 -0.84
CA LYS A 157 -7.86 0.34 0.62
C LYS A 157 -7.17 1.58 1.17
N VAL A 158 -5.94 1.85 0.72
CA VAL A 158 -5.18 3.02 1.17
C VAL A 158 -5.90 4.31 0.81
N VAL A 159 -6.37 4.45 -0.43
CA VAL A 159 -7.08 5.66 -0.87
C VAL A 159 -8.34 5.92 -0.04
N ILE A 160 -9.14 4.89 0.21
CA ILE A 160 -10.40 5.05 0.97
C ILE A 160 -10.10 5.30 2.44
N ARG A 161 -9.31 4.44 3.08
CA ARG A 161 -9.03 4.51 4.52
C ARG A 161 -8.31 5.81 4.88
N GLU A 162 -7.19 6.08 4.22
CA GLU A 162 -6.39 7.28 4.52
C GLU A 162 -7.07 8.55 4.01
N GLY A 163 -7.77 8.48 2.87
CA GLY A 163 -8.58 9.59 2.37
C GLY A 163 -9.67 9.99 3.36
N LEU A 164 -10.44 9.03 3.88
CA LEU A 164 -11.43 9.29 4.93
C LEU A 164 -10.77 9.85 6.20
N THR A 165 -9.64 9.29 6.62
CA THR A 165 -8.89 9.78 7.78
C THR A 165 -8.48 11.23 7.61
N ILE A 166 -7.95 11.61 6.44
CA ILE A 166 -7.58 12.99 6.13
C ILE A 166 -8.79 13.90 6.19
N VAL A 167 -9.91 13.49 5.61
CA VAL A 167 -11.16 14.28 5.62
C VAL A 167 -11.65 14.52 7.05
N PHE A 168 -11.75 13.48 7.88
CA PHE A 168 -12.18 13.59 9.27
C PHE A 168 -11.24 14.48 10.10
N LEU A 169 -9.93 14.29 9.96
CA LEU A 169 -8.95 15.13 10.66
C LEU A 169 -8.98 16.58 10.18
N PHE A 170 -9.15 16.81 8.88
CA PHE A 170 -9.26 18.16 8.33
C PHE A 170 -10.46 18.90 8.89
N PHE A 171 -11.64 18.28 8.91
CA PHE A 171 -12.83 18.86 9.51
C PHE A 171 -12.65 19.14 11.00
N TYR A 172 -12.03 18.22 11.73
CA TYR A 172 -11.74 18.39 13.15
C TYR A 172 -10.80 19.58 13.40
N LEU A 173 -9.73 19.73 12.61
CA LEU A 173 -8.78 20.84 12.72
C LEU A 173 -9.43 22.19 12.40
N VAL A 174 -10.25 22.27 11.35
CA VAL A 174 -10.99 23.48 10.99
C VAL A 174 -11.94 23.88 12.11
N TRP A 175 -12.64 22.92 12.70
CA TRP A 175 -13.56 23.17 13.81
C TRP A 175 -12.83 23.65 15.07
N MET A 176 -11.66 23.09 15.36
CA MET A 176 -10.88 23.42 16.54
C MET A 176 -10.19 24.80 16.41
N ASN A 177 -9.51 25.05 15.31
CA ASN A 177 -8.83 26.32 15.05
C ASN A 177 -8.57 26.55 13.54
N TRP A 178 -9.49 27.21 12.86
CA TRP A 178 -9.40 27.47 11.43
C TRP A 178 -8.17 28.31 11.03
N LYS A 179 -7.72 29.25 11.90
CA LYS A 179 -6.54 30.08 11.63
C LYS A 179 -5.26 29.25 11.57
N LEU A 180 -5.09 28.34 12.53
CA LEU A 180 -3.95 27.42 12.57
C LEU A 180 -3.97 26.45 11.38
N THR A 181 -5.16 25.99 11.00
CA THR A 181 -5.34 25.09 9.84
C THR A 181 -4.89 25.75 8.54
N ILE A 182 -5.18 27.05 8.34
CA ILE A 182 -4.72 27.80 7.15
C ILE A 182 -3.19 27.88 7.14
N VAL A 183 -2.55 28.18 8.29
CA VAL A 183 -1.08 28.21 8.37
C VAL A 183 -0.48 26.86 8.02
N MET A 184 -1.03 25.76 8.55
CA MET A 184 -0.61 24.40 8.22
C MET A 184 -0.79 24.10 6.73
N LEU A 185 -1.90 24.50 6.15
CA LEU A 185 -2.19 24.33 4.72
C LEU A 185 -1.19 25.09 3.82
N ALA A 186 -0.74 26.26 4.25
CA ALA A 186 0.26 27.08 3.54
C ALA A 186 1.66 26.41 3.53
N ILE A 187 1.96 25.54 4.50
CA ILE A 187 3.23 24.80 4.57
C ILE A 187 3.23 23.59 3.61
N LEU A 188 2.06 23.00 3.31
CA LEU A 188 1.94 21.82 2.46
C LEU A 188 2.59 21.96 1.07
N PRO A 189 2.41 23.06 0.31
CA PRO A 189 3.05 23.20 -1.00
C PRO A 189 4.59 23.26 -0.87
N LEU A 190 5.14 23.83 0.19
CA LEU A 190 6.58 23.85 0.44
C LEU A 190 7.12 22.44 0.63
N ILE A 191 6.43 21.61 1.44
CA ILE A 191 6.77 20.20 1.64
C ILE A 191 6.64 19.43 0.31
N ALA A 192 5.58 19.67 -0.46
CA ALA A 192 5.35 19.02 -1.74
C ALA A 192 6.48 19.29 -2.75
N VAL A 193 6.99 20.51 -2.83
CA VAL A 193 8.14 20.89 -3.67
C VAL A 193 9.42 20.16 -3.22
N MET A 194 9.69 20.11 -1.91
CA MET A 194 10.85 19.41 -1.37
C MET A 194 10.79 17.91 -1.66
N VAL A 195 9.65 17.28 -1.40
CA VAL A 195 9.41 15.85 -1.68
C VAL A 195 9.50 15.57 -3.17
N GLY A 196 8.91 16.41 -4.02
CA GLY A 196 8.94 16.27 -5.48
C GLY A 196 10.36 16.34 -6.05
N SER A 197 11.20 17.24 -5.54
CA SER A 197 12.60 17.35 -5.92
C SER A 197 13.42 16.11 -5.52
N SER A 198 13.24 15.65 -4.29
CA SER A 198 13.89 14.44 -3.77
C SER A 198 13.41 13.18 -4.53
N SER A 199 12.12 13.09 -4.83
CA SER A 199 11.52 11.95 -5.54
C SER A 199 12.14 11.72 -6.92
N LYS A 200 12.46 12.78 -7.68
CA LYS A 200 13.15 12.67 -8.99
C LYS A 200 14.53 12.02 -8.83
N LYS A 201 15.28 12.41 -7.80
CA LYS A 201 16.60 11.85 -7.51
C LYS A 201 16.49 10.36 -7.13
N PHE A 202 15.52 10.01 -6.28
CA PHE A 202 15.25 8.61 -5.90
C PHE A 202 14.86 7.73 -7.08
N ARG A 203 14.01 8.23 -7.98
CA ARG A 203 13.59 7.49 -9.17
C ARG A 203 14.77 7.15 -10.09
N LYS A 204 15.72 8.08 -10.27
CA LYS A 204 16.94 7.85 -11.04
C LYS A 204 17.81 6.77 -10.41
N GLN A 205 17.94 6.80 -9.08
CA GLN A 205 18.75 5.85 -8.32
C GLN A 205 18.11 4.45 -8.30
N SER A 206 16.80 4.37 -8.08
CA SER A 206 16.05 3.11 -8.13
C SER A 206 16.17 2.43 -9.50
N LYS A 207 16.18 3.21 -10.59
CA LYS A 207 16.40 2.68 -11.93
C LYS A 207 17.80 2.08 -12.09
N LYS A 208 18.84 2.68 -11.51
CA LYS A 208 20.21 2.13 -11.53
C LYS A 208 20.30 0.79 -10.78
N ILE A 209 19.63 0.70 -9.60
CA ILE A 209 19.58 -0.54 -8.82
C ILE A 209 18.85 -1.65 -9.62
N GLN A 210 17.75 -1.32 -10.30
CA GLN A 210 17.03 -2.29 -11.12
C GLN A 210 17.85 -2.81 -12.30
N VAL A 211 18.64 -1.94 -12.96
CA VAL A 211 19.54 -2.35 -14.04
C VAL A 211 20.62 -3.27 -13.49
N ALA A 212 21.30 -2.92 -12.40
CA ALA A 212 22.31 -3.74 -11.79
C ALA A 212 21.78 -5.11 -11.30
N MET A 213 20.54 -5.15 -10.79
CA MET A 213 19.86 -6.41 -10.43
C MET A 213 19.53 -7.24 -11.68
N GLY A 214 19.23 -6.58 -12.80
CA GLY A 214 19.07 -7.24 -14.11
C GLY A 214 20.36 -7.95 -14.55
N ASP A 215 21.52 -7.31 -14.38
CA ASP A 215 22.82 -7.90 -14.71
C ASP A 215 23.12 -9.14 -13.84
N VAL A 216 22.84 -9.08 -12.52
CA VAL A 216 22.97 -10.24 -11.62
C VAL A 216 22.07 -11.42 -12.08
N THR A 217 20.83 -11.10 -12.41
CA THR A 217 19.87 -12.12 -12.88
C THR A 217 20.30 -12.70 -14.23
N HIS A 218 20.82 -11.88 -15.12
CA HIS A 218 21.31 -12.33 -16.43
C HIS A 218 22.48 -13.31 -16.28
N VAL A 219 23.49 -12.95 -15.50
CA VAL A 219 24.66 -13.84 -15.23
C VAL A 219 24.20 -15.16 -14.63
N ALA A 220 23.35 -15.14 -13.60
CA ALA A 220 22.81 -16.36 -12.98
C ALA A 220 22.04 -17.23 -13.97
N SER A 221 21.17 -16.61 -14.79
CA SER A 221 20.36 -17.34 -15.78
C SER A 221 21.22 -17.99 -16.86
N GLU A 222 22.21 -17.25 -17.37
CA GLU A 222 23.16 -17.74 -18.38
C GLU A 222 23.99 -18.92 -17.86
N THR A 223 24.54 -18.83 -16.65
CA THR A 223 25.31 -19.89 -15.99
C THR A 223 24.46 -21.13 -15.76
N ILE A 224 23.20 -20.97 -15.27
CA ILE A 224 22.29 -22.09 -15.02
C ILE A 224 21.87 -22.76 -16.33
N GLN A 225 21.57 -22.00 -17.38
CA GLN A 225 21.22 -22.55 -18.68
C GLN A 225 22.40 -23.23 -19.37
N GLY A 226 23.59 -22.67 -19.21
CA GLY A 226 24.83 -23.17 -19.78
C GLY A 226 25.61 -24.13 -18.86
N TYR A 227 25.02 -24.65 -17.77
CA TYR A 227 25.73 -25.42 -16.73
C TYR A 227 26.56 -26.60 -17.27
N ARG A 228 26.10 -27.25 -18.34
CA ARG A 228 26.81 -28.35 -18.98
C ARG A 228 28.13 -27.92 -19.60
N VAL A 229 28.11 -26.76 -20.27
CA VAL A 229 29.29 -26.13 -20.89
C VAL A 229 30.26 -25.71 -19.79
N VAL A 230 29.78 -25.00 -18.77
CA VAL A 230 30.62 -24.59 -17.63
C VAL A 230 31.34 -25.78 -17.00
N ARG A 231 30.64 -26.90 -16.73
CA ARG A 231 31.22 -28.10 -16.16
C ARG A 231 32.18 -28.84 -17.11
N SER A 232 31.86 -28.87 -18.41
CA SER A 232 32.70 -29.59 -19.39
C SER A 232 34.06 -28.90 -19.61
N PHE A 233 34.11 -27.57 -19.43
CA PHE A 233 35.33 -26.79 -19.63
C PHE A 233 35.98 -26.31 -18.31
N GLY A 234 35.49 -26.74 -17.13
CA GLY A 234 36.03 -26.35 -15.83
C GLY A 234 35.93 -24.83 -15.56
N GLY A 235 34.85 -24.22 -16.06
CA GLY A 235 34.65 -22.77 -15.99
C GLY A 235 33.99 -22.25 -14.71
N GLU A 236 33.86 -23.11 -13.66
CA GLU A 236 33.14 -22.77 -12.44
C GLU A 236 33.70 -21.54 -11.74
N LYS A 237 35.03 -21.47 -11.63
CA LYS A 237 35.70 -20.34 -10.98
C LYS A 237 35.51 -19.03 -11.74
N TYR A 238 35.50 -19.08 -13.06
CA TYR A 238 35.23 -17.90 -13.90
C TYR A 238 33.80 -17.38 -13.70
N GLU A 239 32.81 -18.27 -13.68
CA GLU A 239 31.43 -17.86 -13.46
C GLU A 239 31.18 -17.39 -12.02
N GLU A 240 31.85 -17.96 -11.03
CA GLU A 240 31.81 -17.48 -9.64
C GLU A 240 32.33 -16.04 -9.52
N GLU A 241 33.49 -15.75 -10.13
CA GLU A 241 34.05 -14.40 -10.13
C GLU A 241 33.17 -13.41 -10.88
N ARG A 242 32.58 -13.82 -12.00
CA ARG A 242 31.66 -13.02 -12.80
C ARG A 242 30.39 -12.66 -12.02
N PHE A 243 29.80 -13.65 -11.35
CA PHE A 243 28.63 -13.45 -10.50
C PHE A 243 28.96 -12.57 -9.28
N ALA A 244 30.07 -12.82 -8.60
CA ALA A 244 30.53 -12.00 -7.48
C ALA A 244 30.73 -10.54 -7.89
N LYS A 245 31.31 -10.26 -9.05
CA LYS A 245 31.48 -8.91 -9.59
C LYS A 245 30.15 -8.23 -9.86
N ALA A 246 29.19 -8.91 -10.47
CA ALA A 246 27.84 -8.37 -10.71
C ALA A 246 27.12 -8.07 -9.40
N SER A 247 27.18 -8.99 -8.43
CA SER A 247 26.58 -8.85 -7.10
C SER A 247 27.22 -7.70 -6.30
N THR A 248 28.54 -7.55 -6.34
CA THR A 248 29.26 -6.45 -5.67
C THR A 248 28.85 -5.10 -6.27
N SER A 249 28.79 -4.99 -7.60
CA SER A 249 28.32 -3.78 -8.29
C SER A 249 26.92 -3.38 -7.84
N ASN A 250 26.00 -4.34 -7.75
CA ASN A 250 24.64 -4.08 -7.24
C ASN A 250 24.65 -3.58 -5.77
N THR A 251 25.51 -4.17 -4.93
CA THR A 251 25.65 -3.79 -3.52
C THR A 251 26.25 -2.37 -3.37
N GLU A 252 27.24 -2.02 -4.19
CA GLU A 252 27.86 -0.69 -4.18
C GLU A 252 26.86 0.40 -4.61
N ILE A 253 26.07 0.14 -5.65
CA ILE A 253 25.00 1.05 -6.08
C ILE A 253 23.95 1.20 -4.97
N GLY A 254 23.58 0.11 -4.28
CA GLY A 254 22.70 0.13 -3.13
C GLY A 254 23.26 0.96 -1.96
N ARG A 255 24.53 0.77 -1.61
CA ARG A 255 25.21 1.54 -0.55
C ARG A 255 25.33 3.03 -0.89
N ALA A 256 25.69 3.37 -2.13
CA ALA A 256 25.71 4.75 -2.59
C ALA A 256 24.33 5.40 -2.47
N SER A 257 23.27 4.67 -2.80
CA SER A 257 21.88 5.12 -2.62
C SER A 257 21.52 5.37 -1.14
N CYS A 258 22.01 4.54 -0.23
CA CYS A 258 21.80 4.75 1.22
C CYS A 258 22.61 5.95 1.75
N ARG A 259 23.84 6.14 1.28
CA ARG A 259 24.72 7.26 1.70
C ARG A 259 24.21 8.62 1.24
N GLU A 260 23.52 8.70 0.11
CA GLU A 260 22.85 9.93 -0.34
C GLU A 260 21.52 10.22 0.41
N ARG A 261 21.05 9.32 1.29
CA ARG A 261 19.85 9.49 2.11
C ARG A 261 20.10 10.14 3.47
N VAL A 262 21.36 10.18 3.93
CA VAL A 262 21.80 10.82 5.16
C VAL A 262 22.35 12.22 4.84
#